data_a037ee86d16a9114839a9faa7a51da84
#
_entry.id   a037ee86d16a9114839a9faa7a51da84
#
_cell.length_a   1.000
_cell.length_b   1.000
_cell.length_c   1.000
_cell.angle_alpha   90.00
_cell.angle_beta   90.00
_cell.angle_gamma   90.00
#
_symmetry.space_group_name_H-M   'P 1'
#
loop_
_entity.id
_entity.type
_entity.pdbx_description
1 polymer ?
#
loop_
_entity_poly.entity_id
_entity_poly.type
_entity_poly.pdbx_seq_one_letter_code
_entity_poly.pdbx_strand_id
1 'polypeptide(L)'
;MEKSINTVSIVGPTASGKTKLSVELAKHFNGEIVSADSMQIYTGMQIATAKPTKEEMDGIPHHMMDFLPPDKTYSVASYVTDASKCIADVHSRGKLPFIVGGTGLYVDSLLNNVSFSDDKRDEDYCLELRKIAEEHGTDRLLEMLAKFDPKSADRLRESRNLKRIIRAIEFYKTTGKTITQQIEESHKIPSPYITVKIGLNCRDRQVLYDRINKRVDIMLEEGLLEEAERVINSDLSYTSIKAIGYKELIPYFKENKNLNDCVEKLKMETRRYAKRQITWFKRDSEINWIYIDEYNSFEEIYSYAKAVIERGLLYG
;
A
#
# COMPACT_ATOMS: atom_id res chain seq x y z
N MET A 1 0.31 -29.66 -11.49
CA MET A 1 0.14 -28.58 -10.48
C MET A 1 1.40 -27.71 -10.56
N GLU A 2 1.27 -26.45 -10.88
CA GLU A 2 2.40 -25.52 -10.77
C GLU A 2 2.85 -25.50 -9.31
N LYS A 3 4.17 -25.56 -9.10
CA LYS A 3 4.73 -25.52 -7.75
C LYS A 3 4.45 -24.15 -7.14
N SER A 4 3.83 -24.10 -5.98
CA SER A 4 3.64 -22.84 -5.23
C SER A 4 4.99 -22.20 -4.92
N ILE A 5 5.05 -20.88 -5.03
CA ILE A 5 6.27 -20.10 -4.76
C ILE A 5 6.29 -19.71 -3.28
N ASN A 6 7.34 -20.09 -2.57
CA ASN A 6 7.58 -19.62 -1.21
C ASN A 6 7.91 -18.13 -1.22
N THR A 7 7.25 -17.36 -0.36
CA THR A 7 7.45 -15.92 -0.22
C THR A 7 7.43 -15.50 1.25
N VAL A 8 7.99 -14.35 1.55
CA VAL A 8 7.87 -13.70 2.86
C VAL A 8 7.20 -12.34 2.68
N SER A 9 6.19 -12.04 3.48
CA SER A 9 5.57 -10.72 3.49
C SER A 9 5.91 -9.97 4.78
N ILE A 10 6.45 -8.74 4.67
CA ILE A 10 6.75 -7.87 5.81
C ILE A 10 5.92 -6.60 5.69
N VAL A 11 4.89 -6.50 6.54
CA VAL A 11 3.90 -5.44 6.50
C VAL A 11 3.89 -4.62 7.80
N GLY A 12 3.22 -3.49 7.76
CA GLY A 12 3.04 -2.63 8.94
C GLY A 12 2.98 -1.15 8.60
N PRO A 13 2.75 -0.28 9.59
CA PRO A 13 2.67 1.16 9.38
C PRO A 13 4.00 1.77 8.94
N THR A 14 3.93 3.00 8.40
CA THR A 14 5.13 3.80 8.19
C THR A 14 5.88 3.99 9.52
N ALA A 15 7.19 4.19 9.47
CA ALA A 15 8.09 4.34 10.62
C ALA A 15 8.19 3.11 11.56
N SER A 16 7.69 1.91 11.16
CA SER A 16 7.80 0.69 11.98
C SER A 16 9.14 -0.06 11.83
N GLY A 17 10.03 0.35 10.90
CA GLY A 17 11.33 -0.31 10.72
C GLY A 17 11.35 -1.45 9.70
N LYS A 18 10.31 -1.56 8.84
CA LYS A 18 10.22 -2.61 7.80
C LYS A 18 11.46 -2.69 6.91
N THR A 19 11.97 -1.57 6.42
CA THR A 19 13.11 -1.52 5.49
C THR A 19 14.33 -2.20 6.09
N LYS A 20 14.75 -1.78 7.28
CA LYS A 20 15.93 -2.35 7.96
C LYS A 20 15.75 -3.86 8.19
N LEU A 21 14.59 -4.28 8.70
CA LEU A 21 14.32 -5.70 8.97
C LEU A 21 14.31 -6.53 7.67
N SER A 22 13.67 -6.02 6.62
CA SER A 22 13.55 -6.76 5.35
C SER A 22 14.91 -6.90 4.65
N VAL A 23 15.77 -5.90 4.69
CA VAL A 23 17.11 -5.96 4.10
C VAL A 23 17.97 -7.00 4.82
N GLU A 24 18.00 -6.99 6.16
CA GLU A 24 18.79 -7.97 6.93
C GLU A 24 18.28 -9.41 6.75
N LEU A 25 16.97 -9.60 6.70
CA LEU A 25 16.39 -10.92 6.41
C LEU A 25 16.65 -11.36 4.97
N ALA A 26 16.53 -10.45 3.98
CA ALA A 26 16.83 -10.77 2.59
C ALA A 26 18.29 -11.18 2.38
N LYS A 27 19.24 -10.54 3.06
CA LYS A 27 20.66 -10.99 3.06
C LYS A 27 20.79 -12.41 3.59
N HIS A 28 20.16 -12.70 4.72
CA HIS A 28 20.26 -14.02 5.35
C HIS A 28 19.67 -15.14 4.52
N PHE A 29 18.49 -14.90 3.91
CA PHE A 29 17.75 -15.91 3.15
C PHE A 29 18.05 -15.87 1.64
N ASN A 30 19.09 -15.18 1.20
CA ASN A 30 19.41 -15.01 -0.23
C ASN A 30 18.18 -14.50 -1.02
N GLY A 31 17.53 -13.46 -0.51
CA GLY A 31 16.29 -12.94 -1.06
C GLY A 31 16.44 -11.61 -1.80
N GLU A 32 15.36 -11.18 -2.45
CA GLU A 32 15.21 -9.87 -3.06
C GLU A 32 13.87 -9.27 -2.67
N ILE A 33 13.79 -7.93 -2.62
CA ILE A 33 12.61 -7.22 -2.14
C ILE A 33 11.72 -6.79 -3.30
N VAL A 34 10.41 -7.07 -3.19
CA VAL A 34 9.35 -6.56 -4.06
C VAL A 34 8.53 -5.56 -3.25
N SER A 35 8.66 -4.27 -3.55
CA SER A 35 7.97 -3.21 -2.82
C SER A 35 6.46 -3.27 -3.02
N ALA A 36 5.71 -3.17 -1.92
CA ALA A 36 4.26 -3.05 -1.90
C ALA A 36 3.82 -1.68 -1.34
N ASP A 37 4.42 -0.62 -1.89
CA ASP A 37 4.07 0.76 -1.58
C ASP A 37 3.64 1.52 -2.83
N SER A 38 2.43 2.09 -2.79
CA SER A 38 1.81 2.74 -3.94
C SER A 38 2.40 4.11 -4.30
N MET A 39 3.28 4.67 -3.45
CA MET A 39 3.92 5.95 -3.70
C MET A 39 5.41 5.81 -4.06
N GLN A 40 6.08 4.77 -3.59
CA GLN A 40 7.49 4.50 -3.91
C GLN A 40 7.73 4.08 -5.36
N ILE A 41 6.69 3.77 -6.12
CA ILE A 41 6.77 3.47 -7.56
C ILE A 41 7.18 4.68 -8.40
N TYR A 42 6.87 5.91 -7.93
CA TYR A 42 7.06 7.13 -8.71
C TYR A 42 8.50 7.63 -8.68
N THR A 43 9.04 7.95 -9.86
CA THR A 43 10.36 8.57 -10.00
C THR A 43 10.37 10.01 -9.47
N GLY A 44 11.48 10.42 -8.87
CA GLY A 44 11.65 11.79 -8.36
C GLY A 44 10.89 12.12 -7.07
N MET A 45 10.18 11.16 -6.51
CA MET A 45 9.44 11.26 -5.24
C MET A 45 10.16 10.41 -4.19
N GLN A 46 11.28 10.90 -3.66
CA GLN A 46 12.21 10.13 -2.81
C GLN A 46 11.93 10.33 -1.33
N ILE A 47 11.98 11.57 -0.85
CA ILE A 47 11.97 11.90 0.58
C ILE A 47 10.57 11.73 1.15
N ALA A 48 9.56 12.39 0.57
CA ALA A 48 8.19 12.32 1.08
C ALA A 48 7.62 10.90 1.09
N THR A 49 8.01 10.04 0.15
CA THR A 49 7.57 8.64 0.09
C THR A 49 8.40 7.72 0.98
N ALA A 50 9.44 8.26 1.61
CA ALA A 50 10.41 7.52 2.42
C ALA A 50 10.97 6.30 1.67
N LYS A 51 11.33 6.50 0.42
CA LYS A 51 11.94 5.49 -0.43
C LYS A 51 13.33 5.17 0.13
N PRO A 52 13.72 3.91 0.30
CA PRO A 52 15.03 3.57 0.83
C PRO A 52 16.15 4.11 -0.05
N THR A 53 17.21 4.59 0.58
CA THR A 53 18.44 4.99 -0.12
C THR A 53 19.25 3.77 -0.55
N LYS A 54 20.26 3.97 -1.39
CA LYS A 54 21.15 2.88 -1.79
C LYS A 54 21.91 2.26 -0.61
N GLU A 55 22.24 3.11 0.38
CA GLU A 55 22.89 2.71 1.61
C GLU A 55 21.94 1.86 2.46
N GLU A 56 20.66 2.25 2.58
CA GLU A 56 19.65 1.49 3.30
C GLU A 56 19.29 0.17 2.60
N MET A 57 19.37 0.12 1.26
CA MET A 57 19.17 -1.11 0.48
C MET A 57 20.33 -2.09 0.67
N ASP A 58 21.51 -1.62 0.99
CA ASP A 58 22.72 -2.40 1.32
C ASP A 58 22.99 -3.57 0.34
N GLY A 59 22.93 -3.27 -0.94
CA GLY A 59 23.15 -4.21 -2.04
C GLY A 59 22.00 -5.16 -2.35
N ILE A 60 20.91 -5.16 -1.59
CA ILE A 60 19.72 -5.98 -1.88
C ILE A 60 18.90 -5.34 -3.00
N PRO A 61 18.61 -6.08 -4.09
CA PRO A 61 17.75 -5.59 -5.14
C PRO A 61 16.32 -5.31 -4.64
N HIS A 62 15.81 -4.14 -5.00
CA HIS A 62 14.44 -3.71 -4.72
C HIS A 62 13.69 -3.54 -6.04
N HIS A 63 12.67 -4.36 -6.24
CA HIS A 63 11.77 -4.31 -7.38
C HIS A 63 10.52 -3.49 -7.08
N MET A 64 9.79 -3.08 -8.10
CA MET A 64 8.54 -2.30 -8.00
C MET A 64 8.74 -0.94 -7.32
N MET A 65 9.87 -0.32 -7.56
CA MET A 65 10.24 0.97 -6.98
C MET A 65 10.90 1.85 -8.04
N ASP A 66 10.61 3.18 -8.02
CA ASP A 66 11.29 4.21 -8.82
C ASP A 66 11.29 3.96 -10.34
N PHE A 67 10.17 3.53 -10.92
CA PHE A 67 10.09 3.21 -12.35
C PHE A 67 9.00 3.97 -13.11
N LEU A 68 8.05 4.62 -12.43
CA LEU A 68 6.90 5.28 -13.05
C LEU A 68 7.00 6.80 -12.95
N PRO A 69 6.91 7.54 -14.07
CA PRO A 69 6.80 9.00 -14.02
C PRO A 69 5.57 9.46 -13.24
N PRO A 70 5.66 10.59 -12.48
CA PRO A 70 4.57 11.03 -11.59
C PRO A 70 3.32 11.53 -12.32
N ASP A 71 3.38 11.82 -13.62
CA ASP A 71 2.23 12.16 -14.49
C ASP A 71 1.39 10.93 -14.87
N LYS A 72 1.91 9.72 -14.68
CA LYS A 72 1.22 8.47 -15.02
C LYS A 72 0.38 7.95 -13.87
N THR A 73 -0.74 7.31 -14.20
CA THR A 73 -1.56 6.58 -13.25
C THR A 73 -1.10 5.13 -13.15
N TYR A 74 -1.22 4.55 -11.94
CA TYR A 74 -0.92 3.14 -11.71
C TYR A 74 -2.03 2.50 -10.89
N SER A 75 -2.51 1.37 -11.35
CA SER A 75 -3.62 0.66 -10.72
C SER A 75 -3.15 -0.51 -9.87
N VAL A 76 -4.00 -0.99 -8.97
CA VAL A 76 -3.74 -2.24 -8.23
C VAL A 76 -3.63 -3.44 -9.18
N ALA A 77 -4.39 -3.45 -10.28
CA ALA A 77 -4.31 -4.49 -11.31
C ALA A 77 -2.92 -4.52 -11.96
N SER A 78 -2.40 -3.36 -12.37
CA SER A 78 -1.04 -3.21 -12.90
C SER A 78 -0.01 -3.68 -11.89
N TYR A 79 -0.17 -3.27 -10.62
CA TYR A 79 0.72 -3.72 -9.56
C TYR A 79 0.76 -5.24 -9.41
N VAL A 80 -0.39 -5.91 -9.35
CA VAL A 80 -0.46 -7.38 -9.20
C VAL A 80 0.23 -8.07 -10.39
N THR A 81 -0.05 -7.61 -11.61
CA THR A 81 0.57 -8.15 -12.83
C THR A 81 2.10 -8.02 -12.79
N ASP A 82 2.61 -6.83 -12.50
CA ASP A 82 4.05 -6.56 -12.57
C ASP A 82 4.80 -7.17 -11.37
N ALA A 83 4.22 -7.10 -10.16
CA ALA A 83 4.79 -7.73 -8.97
C ALA A 83 4.83 -9.25 -9.09
N SER A 84 3.82 -9.89 -9.70
CA SER A 84 3.82 -11.33 -9.95
C SER A 84 4.95 -11.74 -10.91
N LYS A 85 5.22 -10.94 -11.95
CA LYS A 85 6.38 -11.18 -12.84
C LYS A 85 7.69 -11.05 -12.08
N CYS A 86 7.85 -10.03 -11.24
CA CYS A 86 9.04 -9.85 -10.40
C CYS A 86 9.24 -11.04 -9.45
N ILE A 87 8.19 -11.51 -8.78
CA ILE A 87 8.25 -12.68 -7.89
C ILE A 87 8.68 -13.93 -8.65
N ALA A 88 8.09 -14.17 -9.83
CA ALA A 88 8.44 -15.32 -10.66
C ALA A 88 9.91 -15.27 -11.14
N ASP A 89 10.41 -14.09 -11.53
CA ASP A 89 11.81 -13.90 -11.91
C ASP A 89 12.77 -14.14 -10.73
N VAL A 90 12.50 -13.55 -9.56
CA VAL A 90 13.31 -13.75 -8.35
C VAL A 90 13.36 -15.24 -7.98
N HIS A 91 12.20 -15.90 -7.99
CA HIS A 91 12.11 -17.34 -7.71
C HIS A 91 12.87 -18.19 -8.74
N SER A 92 12.78 -17.86 -10.04
CA SER A 92 13.46 -18.59 -11.11
C SER A 92 14.99 -18.57 -10.96
N ARG A 93 15.52 -17.53 -10.32
CA ARG A 93 16.95 -17.38 -9.99
C ARG A 93 17.33 -18.07 -8.66
N GLY A 94 16.43 -18.86 -8.06
CA GLY A 94 16.67 -19.56 -6.80
C GLY A 94 16.74 -18.65 -5.57
N LYS A 95 16.14 -17.47 -5.64
CA LYS A 95 16.10 -16.50 -4.55
C LYS A 95 14.71 -16.43 -3.89
N LEU A 96 14.67 -16.01 -2.64
CA LEU A 96 13.41 -15.86 -1.88
C LEU A 96 12.81 -14.46 -2.10
N PRO A 97 11.58 -14.33 -2.66
CA PRO A 97 10.93 -13.05 -2.79
C PRO A 97 10.41 -12.55 -1.44
N PHE A 98 10.75 -11.30 -1.09
CA PHE A 98 10.23 -10.58 0.08
C PHE A 98 9.25 -9.49 -0.39
N ILE A 99 7.97 -9.61 -0.08
CA ILE A 99 6.94 -8.59 -0.36
C ILE A 99 6.91 -7.62 0.82
N VAL A 100 7.40 -6.39 0.62
CA VAL A 100 7.60 -5.43 1.71
C VAL A 100 6.84 -4.15 1.46
N GLY A 101 5.93 -3.77 2.35
CA GLY A 101 5.25 -2.49 2.18
C GLY A 101 4.13 -2.19 3.16
N GLY A 102 3.51 -1.03 2.94
CA GLY A 102 2.42 -0.51 3.77
C GLY A 102 1.09 -0.35 3.04
N THR A 103 1.04 -0.63 1.73
CA THR A 103 -0.20 -0.53 0.95
C THR A 103 -0.97 -1.84 1.02
N GLY A 104 -1.85 -1.96 2.02
CA GLY A 104 -2.57 -3.21 2.29
C GLY A 104 -3.34 -3.75 1.10
N LEU A 105 -3.94 -2.87 0.26
CA LEU A 105 -4.63 -3.29 -0.95
C LEU A 105 -3.69 -4.00 -1.93
N TYR A 106 -2.43 -3.55 -2.05
CA TYR A 106 -1.44 -4.18 -2.93
C TYR A 106 -1.05 -5.57 -2.42
N VAL A 107 -0.73 -5.65 -1.12
CA VAL A 107 -0.35 -6.92 -0.47
C VAL A 107 -1.48 -7.94 -0.57
N ASP A 108 -2.69 -7.57 -0.17
CA ASP A 108 -3.84 -8.49 -0.17
C ASP A 108 -4.19 -8.95 -1.60
N SER A 109 -4.19 -8.01 -2.57
CA SER A 109 -4.53 -8.35 -3.95
C SER A 109 -3.51 -9.29 -4.58
N LEU A 110 -2.22 -9.09 -4.29
CA LEU A 110 -1.15 -9.93 -4.78
C LEU A 110 -1.17 -11.32 -4.14
N LEU A 111 -1.20 -11.38 -2.81
CA LEU A 111 -1.13 -12.64 -2.07
C LEU A 111 -2.39 -13.50 -2.20
N ASN A 112 -3.55 -12.88 -2.35
CA ASN A 112 -4.81 -13.59 -2.55
C ASN A 112 -5.16 -13.83 -4.04
N ASN A 113 -4.20 -13.57 -4.93
CA ASN A 113 -4.37 -13.74 -6.38
C ASN A 113 -5.67 -13.12 -6.92
N VAL A 114 -5.97 -11.88 -6.48
CA VAL A 114 -7.19 -11.21 -6.90
C VAL A 114 -7.12 -10.92 -8.39
N SER A 115 -8.03 -11.53 -9.14
CA SER A 115 -8.19 -11.24 -10.56
C SER A 115 -8.86 -9.89 -10.75
N PHE A 116 -8.26 -9.05 -11.57
CA PHE A 116 -8.85 -7.79 -12.00
C PHE A 116 -9.25 -7.90 -13.47
N SER A 117 -10.43 -7.38 -13.82
CA SER A 117 -10.78 -7.23 -15.21
C SER A 117 -9.97 -6.12 -15.88
N ASP A 118 -9.50 -6.36 -17.09
CA ASP A 118 -8.74 -5.38 -17.90
C ASP A 118 -9.64 -4.29 -18.49
N ASP A 119 -10.90 -4.22 -18.08
CA ASP A 119 -11.88 -3.30 -18.64
C ASP A 119 -11.52 -1.84 -18.34
N LYS A 120 -11.44 -1.06 -19.38
CA LYS A 120 -11.26 0.38 -19.27
C LYS A 120 -12.46 0.99 -18.54
N ARG A 121 -12.15 1.83 -17.59
CA ARG A 121 -13.13 2.57 -16.82
C ARG A 121 -13.95 3.49 -17.72
N ASP A 122 -15.27 3.45 -17.57
CA ASP A 122 -16.20 4.39 -18.23
C ASP A 122 -16.25 5.71 -17.43
N GLU A 123 -15.33 6.63 -17.76
CA GLU A 123 -15.21 7.92 -17.03
C GLU A 123 -16.44 8.80 -17.25
N ASP A 124 -17.08 8.76 -18.43
CA ASP A 124 -18.29 9.55 -18.71
C ASP A 124 -19.46 9.08 -17.83
N TYR A 125 -19.62 7.78 -17.70
CA TYR A 125 -20.63 7.23 -16.79
C TYR A 125 -20.29 7.50 -15.32
N CYS A 126 -19.03 7.50 -14.95
CA CYS A 126 -18.64 7.91 -13.60
C CYS A 126 -18.99 9.38 -13.30
N LEU A 127 -18.91 10.26 -14.30
CA LEU A 127 -19.33 11.66 -14.18
C LEU A 127 -20.85 11.79 -14.04
N GLU A 128 -21.62 11.02 -14.83
CA GLU A 128 -23.07 10.94 -14.71
C GLU A 128 -23.50 10.50 -13.29
N LEU A 129 -22.88 9.43 -12.77
CA LEU A 129 -23.17 8.96 -11.41
C LEU A 129 -22.82 9.99 -10.32
N ARG A 130 -21.79 10.80 -10.53
CA ARG A 130 -21.48 11.90 -9.61
C ARG A 130 -22.57 12.97 -9.61
N LYS A 131 -23.08 13.36 -10.77
CA LYS A 131 -24.19 14.31 -10.90
C LYS A 131 -25.45 13.78 -10.20
N ILE A 132 -25.78 12.51 -10.38
CA ILE A 132 -26.89 11.86 -9.67
C ILE A 132 -26.69 11.94 -8.15
N ALA A 133 -25.47 11.74 -7.65
CA ALA A 133 -25.18 11.85 -6.22
C ALA A 133 -25.25 13.29 -5.70
N GLU A 134 -24.90 14.29 -6.50
CA GLU A 134 -24.99 15.71 -6.17
C GLU A 134 -26.46 16.16 -6.12
N GLU A 135 -27.29 15.72 -7.06
CA GLU A 135 -28.71 16.12 -7.16
C GLU A 135 -29.63 15.35 -6.20
N HIS A 136 -29.38 14.06 -6.01
CA HIS A 136 -30.29 13.15 -5.31
C HIS A 136 -29.69 12.47 -4.07
N GLY A 137 -28.43 12.81 -3.75
CA GLY A 137 -27.70 12.22 -2.62
C GLY A 137 -27.14 10.82 -2.89
N THR A 138 -26.22 10.40 -2.01
CA THR A 138 -25.53 9.10 -2.11
C THR A 138 -26.48 7.91 -1.94
N ASP A 139 -27.59 8.09 -1.22
CA ASP A 139 -28.59 7.03 -0.99
C ASP A 139 -29.21 6.56 -2.30
N ARG A 140 -29.42 7.48 -3.26
CA ARG A 140 -29.92 7.13 -4.60
C ARG A 140 -28.99 6.15 -5.33
N LEU A 141 -27.68 6.35 -5.24
CA LEU A 141 -26.71 5.41 -5.83
C LEU A 141 -26.68 4.08 -5.07
N LEU A 142 -26.86 4.07 -3.76
CA LEU A 142 -26.99 2.84 -2.98
C LEU A 142 -28.22 2.03 -3.37
N GLU A 143 -29.36 2.70 -3.62
CA GLU A 143 -30.57 2.04 -4.17
C GLU A 143 -30.34 1.45 -5.57
N MET A 144 -29.60 2.17 -6.44
CA MET A 144 -29.23 1.65 -7.76
C MET A 144 -28.33 0.42 -7.63
N LEU A 145 -27.31 0.48 -6.78
CA LEU A 145 -26.40 -0.63 -6.52
C LEU A 145 -27.13 -1.87 -5.94
N ALA A 146 -28.06 -1.64 -5.01
CA ALA A 146 -28.80 -2.71 -4.35
C ALA A 146 -29.64 -3.57 -5.30
N LYS A 147 -30.02 -3.05 -6.49
CA LYS A 147 -30.80 -3.79 -7.49
C LYS A 147 -30.07 -4.98 -8.09
N PHE A 148 -28.73 -4.94 -8.13
CA PHE A 148 -27.92 -6.01 -8.76
C PHE A 148 -26.81 -6.51 -7.83
N ASP A 149 -26.32 -5.72 -6.86
CA ASP A 149 -25.32 -6.14 -5.84
C ASP A 149 -25.74 -5.69 -4.43
N PRO A 150 -26.78 -6.32 -3.85
CA PRO A 150 -27.26 -5.97 -2.52
C PRO A 150 -26.19 -6.13 -1.44
N LYS A 151 -25.32 -7.14 -1.54
CA LYS A 151 -24.22 -7.36 -0.58
C LYS A 151 -23.23 -6.18 -0.56
N SER A 152 -22.85 -5.66 -1.74
CA SER A 152 -21.99 -4.47 -1.81
C SER A 152 -22.71 -3.21 -1.33
N ALA A 153 -24.00 -3.05 -1.65
CA ALA A 153 -24.79 -1.91 -1.18
C ALA A 153 -24.85 -1.86 0.34
N ASP A 154 -25.15 -2.99 1.00
CA ASP A 154 -25.22 -3.08 2.47
C ASP A 154 -23.86 -2.78 3.12
N ARG A 155 -22.76 -3.35 2.58
CA ARG A 155 -21.39 -3.09 3.05
C ARG A 155 -21.00 -1.61 2.93
N LEU A 156 -21.49 -0.91 1.90
CA LEU A 156 -21.15 0.48 1.63
C LEU A 156 -22.13 1.48 2.29
N ARG A 157 -23.26 1.02 2.81
CA ARG A 157 -24.31 1.85 3.43
C ARG A 157 -23.80 2.65 4.63
N GLU A 158 -23.05 2.02 5.51
CA GLU A 158 -22.49 2.69 6.70
C GLU A 158 -21.39 3.70 6.32
N SER A 159 -20.49 3.32 5.44
CA SER A 159 -19.35 4.17 5.05
C SER A 159 -19.73 5.30 4.11
N ARG A 160 -20.81 5.15 3.34
CA ARG A 160 -21.29 6.08 2.29
C ARG A 160 -20.16 6.52 1.34
N ASN A 161 -19.19 5.66 1.08
CA ASN A 161 -18.04 5.98 0.26
C ASN A 161 -18.44 6.10 -1.21
N LEU A 162 -18.74 7.34 -1.65
CA LEU A 162 -19.21 7.66 -2.99
C LEU A 162 -18.32 7.04 -4.10
N LYS A 163 -16.99 7.10 -3.95
CA LYS A 163 -16.08 6.53 -4.96
C LYS A 163 -16.24 5.02 -5.12
N ARG A 164 -16.43 4.30 -4.00
CA ARG A 164 -16.62 2.85 -4.03
C ARG A 164 -17.99 2.47 -4.57
N ILE A 165 -19.01 3.25 -4.27
CA ILE A 165 -20.38 3.05 -4.80
C ILE A 165 -20.36 3.24 -6.32
N ILE A 166 -19.82 4.38 -6.80
CA ILE A 166 -19.68 4.65 -8.24
C ILE A 166 -18.89 3.53 -8.93
N ARG A 167 -17.76 3.09 -8.35
CA ARG A 167 -16.97 2.02 -8.94
C ARG A 167 -17.75 0.70 -9.04
N ALA A 168 -18.57 0.36 -8.05
CA ALA A 168 -19.34 -0.86 -8.07
C ALA A 168 -20.44 -0.81 -9.16
N ILE A 169 -21.09 0.32 -9.35
CA ILE A 169 -22.12 0.51 -10.38
C ILE A 169 -21.48 0.51 -11.77
N GLU A 170 -20.41 1.28 -11.94
CA GLU A 170 -19.66 1.37 -13.21
C GLU A 170 -19.10 0.01 -13.63
N PHE A 171 -18.52 -0.73 -12.68
CA PHE A 171 -17.98 -2.06 -12.91
C PHE A 171 -19.04 -3.03 -13.43
N TYR A 172 -20.23 -3.02 -12.84
CA TYR A 172 -21.35 -3.85 -13.33
C TYR A 172 -21.78 -3.45 -14.74
N LYS A 173 -21.84 -2.15 -15.04
CA LYS A 173 -22.19 -1.67 -16.39
C LYS A 173 -21.18 -2.12 -17.43
N THR A 174 -19.90 -2.06 -17.14
CA THR A 174 -18.81 -2.36 -18.09
C THR A 174 -18.57 -3.86 -18.27
N THR A 175 -18.72 -4.65 -17.20
CA THR A 175 -18.34 -6.07 -17.21
C THR A 175 -19.52 -7.04 -17.19
N GLY A 176 -20.72 -6.58 -16.81
CA GLY A 176 -21.87 -7.44 -16.52
C GLY A 176 -21.73 -8.25 -15.21
N LYS A 177 -20.62 -8.09 -14.46
CA LYS A 177 -20.37 -8.78 -13.20
C LYS A 177 -20.45 -7.81 -12.02
N THR A 178 -20.91 -8.29 -10.88
CA THR A 178 -20.88 -7.49 -9.65
C THR A 178 -19.50 -7.57 -8.96
N ILE A 179 -19.17 -6.57 -8.15
CA ILE A 179 -17.96 -6.62 -7.30
C ILE A 179 -18.02 -7.83 -6.35
N THR A 180 -19.20 -8.16 -5.85
CA THR A 180 -19.38 -9.35 -5.00
C THR A 180 -19.03 -10.63 -5.75
N GLN A 181 -19.53 -10.81 -6.99
CA GLN A 181 -19.19 -11.98 -7.83
C GLN A 181 -17.70 -12.04 -8.13
N GLN A 182 -17.06 -10.92 -8.48
CA GLN A 182 -15.64 -10.90 -8.76
C GLN A 182 -14.80 -11.33 -7.53
N ILE A 183 -15.16 -10.86 -6.35
CA ILE A 183 -14.50 -11.27 -5.11
C ILE A 183 -14.70 -12.77 -4.86
N GLU A 184 -15.92 -13.28 -4.99
CA GLU A 184 -16.24 -14.69 -4.79
C GLU A 184 -15.52 -15.60 -5.81
N GLU A 185 -15.40 -15.16 -7.07
CA GLU A 185 -14.63 -15.87 -8.11
C GLU A 185 -13.14 -15.88 -7.81
N SER A 186 -12.57 -14.74 -7.38
CA SER A 186 -11.15 -14.64 -6.99
C SER A 186 -10.81 -15.59 -5.85
N HIS A 187 -11.68 -15.74 -4.86
CA HIS A 187 -11.46 -16.67 -3.74
C HIS A 187 -11.48 -18.16 -4.14
N LYS A 188 -12.02 -18.51 -5.33
CA LYS A 188 -11.99 -19.89 -5.83
C LYS A 188 -10.64 -20.28 -6.44
N ILE A 189 -9.83 -19.30 -6.80
CA ILE A 189 -8.50 -19.52 -7.38
C ILE A 189 -7.50 -19.49 -6.23
N PRO A 190 -6.84 -20.62 -5.92
CA PRO A 190 -5.86 -20.63 -4.83
C PRO A 190 -4.70 -19.68 -5.13
N SER A 191 -4.12 -19.12 -4.07
CA SER A 191 -2.89 -18.33 -4.20
C SER A 191 -1.77 -19.18 -4.79
N PRO A 192 -0.99 -18.66 -5.75
CA PRO A 192 0.22 -19.33 -6.21
C PRO A 192 1.36 -19.24 -5.21
N TYR A 193 1.16 -18.57 -4.07
CA TYR A 193 2.18 -18.28 -3.07
C TYR A 193 1.91 -19.00 -1.77
N ILE A 194 2.95 -19.59 -1.19
CA ILE A 194 3.01 -19.99 0.22
C ILE A 194 3.75 -18.88 0.95
N THR A 195 3.06 -18.10 1.78
CA THR A 195 3.60 -16.86 2.33
C THR A 195 3.72 -16.91 3.85
N VAL A 196 4.93 -16.69 4.35
CA VAL A 196 5.14 -16.36 5.77
C VAL A 196 4.89 -14.87 5.96
N LYS A 197 3.89 -14.51 6.78
CA LYS A 197 3.47 -13.13 6.97
C LYS A 197 3.98 -12.59 8.33
N ILE A 198 4.75 -11.50 8.29
CA ILE A 198 5.26 -10.78 9.46
C ILE A 198 4.70 -9.38 9.46
N GLY A 199 4.14 -8.94 10.59
CA GLY A 199 3.64 -7.59 10.79
C GLY A 199 4.46 -6.85 11.84
N LEU A 200 4.98 -5.66 11.52
CA LEU A 200 5.61 -4.79 12.50
C LEU A 200 4.62 -3.75 13.02
N ASN A 201 4.60 -3.54 14.33
CA ASN A 201 3.80 -2.50 14.97
C ASN A 201 4.45 -2.05 16.28
N CYS A 202 3.89 -1.05 16.94
CA CYS A 202 4.15 -0.74 18.34
C CYS A 202 2.92 -1.09 19.18
N ARG A 203 3.13 -1.59 20.40
CA ARG A 203 2.06 -1.80 21.38
C ARG A 203 1.55 -0.46 21.86
N ASP A 204 2.48 0.42 22.26
CA ASP A 204 2.17 1.80 22.57
C ASP A 204 2.11 2.65 21.29
N ARG A 205 0.93 3.25 21.06
CA ARG A 205 0.71 4.16 19.92
C ARG A 205 1.55 5.41 19.98
N GLN A 206 1.89 5.89 21.18
CA GLN A 206 2.68 7.10 21.31
C GLN A 206 4.10 6.89 20.79
N VAL A 207 4.71 5.74 21.07
CA VAL A 207 6.00 5.37 20.50
C VAL A 207 6.01 5.43 18.98
N LEU A 208 4.94 4.89 18.33
CA LEU A 208 4.82 4.98 16.89
C LEU A 208 4.65 6.43 16.41
N TYR A 209 3.87 7.23 17.10
CA TYR A 209 3.62 8.62 16.74
C TYR A 209 4.89 9.47 16.86
N ASP A 210 5.69 9.26 17.90
CA ASP A 210 6.97 9.95 18.09
C ASP A 210 7.97 9.59 16.99
N ARG A 211 8.02 8.31 16.59
CA ARG A 211 8.82 7.85 15.44
C ARG A 211 8.36 8.49 14.13
N ILE A 212 7.06 8.63 13.91
CA ILE A 212 6.50 9.29 12.72
C ILE A 212 6.87 10.78 12.74
N ASN A 213 6.68 11.47 13.86
CA ASN A 213 6.99 12.89 13.98
C ASN A 213 8.48 13.13 13.72
N LYS A 214 9.35 12.37 14.39
CA LYS A 214 10.79 12.45 14.17
C LYS A 214 11.20 12.20 12.73
N ARG A 215 10.54 11.26 12.06
CA ARG A 215 10.80 10.99 10.64
C ARG A 215 10.45 12.17 9.76
N VAL A 216 9.34 12.86 10.01
CA VAL A 216 8.96 14.08 9.28
C VAL A 216 10.00 15.18 9.51
N ASP A 217 10.51 15.34 10.74
CA ASP A 217 11.56 16.33 11.03
C ASP A 217 12.85 16.00 10.26
N ILE A 218 13.27 14.73 10.22
CA ILE A 218 14.42 14.27 9.41
C ILE A 218 14.18 14.53 7.90
N MET A 219 12.99 14.25 7.39
CA MET A 219 12.66 14.54 5.98
C MET A 219 12.83 16.01 5.63
N LEU A 220 12.48 16.93 6.53
CA LEU A 220 12.71 18.36 6.33
C LEU A 220 14.20 18.70 6.28
N GLU A 221 15.01 18.10 7.15
CA GLU A 221 16.46 18.26 7.16
C GLU A 221 17.12 17.67 5.89
N GLU A 222 16.53 16.61 5.31
CA GLU A 222 17.00 15.95 4.08
C GLU A 222 16.54 16.65 2.78
N GLY A 223 15.79 17.76 2.87
CA GLY A 223 15.39 18.57 1.70
C GLY A 223 13.98 18.26 1.20
N LEU A 224 13.04 17.88 2.08
CA LEU A 224 11.63 17.65 1.72
C LEU A 224 10.99 18.87 1.07
N LEU A 225 11.37 20.10 1.47
CA LEU A 225 10.77 21.31 0.90
C LEU A 225 11.16 21.50 -0.56
N GLU A 226 12.43 21.32 -0.89
CA GLU A 226 12.95 21.42 -2.25
C GLU A 226 12.36 20.33 -3.16
N GLU A 227 12.24 19.12 -2.63
CA GLU A 227 11.57 18.03 -3.35
C GLU A 227 10.09 18.35 -3.57
N ALA A 228 9.39 18.82 -2.55
CA ALA A 228 7.98 19.15 -2.63
C ALA A 228 7.70 20.28 -3.60
N GLU A 229 8.51 21.35 -3.60
CA GLU A 229 8.38 22.46 -4.53
C GLU A 229 8.52 21.99 -5.97
N ARG A 230 9.55 21.19 -6.28
CA ARG A 230 9.76 20.62 -7.60
C ARG A 230 8.60 19.73 -8.04
N VAL A 231 8.13 18.85 -7.16
CA VAL A 231 7.05 17.90 -7.46
C VAL A 231 5.72 18.63 -7.64
N ILE A 232 5.38 19.59 -6.78
CA ILE A 232 4.12 20.37 -6.86
C ILE A 232 4.05 21.21 -8.14
N ASN A 233 5.20 21.63 -8.68
CA ASN A 233 5.29 22.42 -9.92
C ASN A 233 5.44 21.56 -11.19
N SER A 234 5.51 20.24 -11.07
CA SER A 234 5.52 19.32 -12.20
C SER A 234 4.12 18.82 -12.55
N ASP A 235 3.98 18.16 -13.71
CA ASP A 235 2.76 17.48 -14.08
C ASP A 235 2.56 16.25 -13.18
N LEU A 236 1.45 16.22 -12.46
CA LEU A 236 1.12 15.13 -11.54
C LEU A 236 -0.14 14.40 -11.97
N SER A 237 -0.11 13.08 -11.88
CA SER A 237 -1.30 12.26 -12.01
C SER A 237 -2.25 12.46 -10.82
N TYR A 238 -3.52 12.05 -11.01
CA TYR A 238 -4.50 12.02 -9.92
C TYR A 238 -4.05 11.21 -8.70
N THR A 239 -3.15 10.24 -8.88
CA THR A 239 -2.66 9.38 -7.81
C THR A 239 -1.47 10.01 -7.08
N SER A 240 -0.46 10.47 -7.83
CA SER A 240 0.77 11.02 -7.26
C SER A 240 0.53 12.32 -6.47
N ILE A 241 -0.39 13.19 -6.95
CA ILE A 241 -0.74 14.43 -6.23
C ILE A 241 -1.32 14.20 -4.82
N LYS A 242 -1.79 12.98 -4.53
CA LYS A 242 -2.36 12.61 -3.22
C LYS A 242 -1.32 12.08 -2.24
N ALA A 243 -0.07 11.95 -2.65
CA ALA A 243 0.99 11.51 -1.76
C ALA A 243 1.08 12.43 -0.54
N ILE A 244 1.16 11.80 0.63
CA ILE A 244 1.39 12.51 1.89
C ILE A 244 2.81 13.09 1.83
N GLY A 245 2.94 14.33 2.24
CA GLY A 245 4.20 15.08 2.13
C GLY A 245 4.11 16.22 1.14
N TYR A 246 3.46 16.02 -0.01
CA TYR A 246 3.32 17.09 -0.99
C TYR A 246 2.01 17.88 -0.81
N LYS A 247 0.88 17.19 -0.75
CA LYS A 247 -0.44 17.87 -0.64
C LYS A 247 -0.57 18.72 0.62
N GLU A 248 0.10 18.35 1.72
CA GLU A 248 0.09 19.12 2.97
C GLU A 248 0.96 20.38 2.87
N LEU A 249 1.94 20.40 1.96
CA LEU A 249 2.83 21.55 1.72
C LEU A 249 2.34 22.48 0.61
N ILE A 250 1.34 22.09 -0.21
CA ILE A 250 0.73 22.97 -1.21
C ILE A 250 0.32 24.34 -0.62
N PRO A 251 -0.35 24.42 0.57
CA PRO A 251 -0.74 25.71 1.12
C PRO A 251 0.44 26.61 1.49
N TYR A 252 1.59 26.06 1.84
CA TYR A 252 2.80 26.84 2.06
C TYR A 252 3.28 27.48 0.76
N PHE A 253 3.41 26.70 -0.33
CA PHE A 253 3.93 27.20 -1.60
C PHE A 253 2.96 28.07 -2.39
N LYS A 254 1.64 27.79 -2.32
CA LYS A 254 0.63 28.41 -3.20
C LYS A 254 -0.29 29.41 -2.48
N GLU A 255 -0.42 29.33 -1.16
CA GLU A 255 -1.36 30.12 -0.38
C GLU A 255 -0.68 30.99 0.70
N ASN A 256 0.65 31.01 0.74
CA ASN A 256 1.46 31.75 1.71
C ASN A 256 1.12 31.42 3.19
N LYS A 257 0.74 30.16 3.46
CA LYS A 257 0.48 29.69 4.84
C LYS A 257 1.77 29.43 5.58
N ASN A 258 1.67 29.44 6.92
CA ASN A 258 2.82 29.19 7.79
C ASN A 258 3.34 27.76 7.60
N LEU A 259 4.66 27.60 7.45
CA LEU A 259 5.31 26.30 7.27
C LEU A 259 5.05 25.35 8.44
N ASN A 260 5.15 25.84 9.69
CA ASN A 260 4.95 25.00 10.86
C ASN A 260 3.55 24.38 10.90
N ASP A 261 2.51 25.14 10.50
CA ASP A 261 1.14 24.63 10.42
C ASP A 261 1.01 23.50 9.38
N CYS A 262 1.69 23.65 8.24
CA CYS A 262 1.74 22.64 7.18
C CYS A 262 2.49 21.39 7.65
N VAL A 263 3.60 21.54 8.37
CA VAL A 263 4.39 20.43 8.95
C VAL A 263 3.58 19.67 10.01
N GLU A 264 2.92 20.38 10.92
CA GLU A 264 2.08 19.72 11.94
C GLU A 264 0.89 18.97 11.29
N LYS A 265 0.32 19.52 10.22
CA LYS A 265 -0.68 18.82 9.42
C LYS A 265 -0.10 17.58 8.75
N LEU A 266 1.11 17.65 8.20
CA LEU A 266 1.81 16.52 7.61
C LEU A 266 2.03 15.40 8.63
N LYS A 267 2.55 15.72 9.83
CA LYS A 267 2.71 14.77 10.94
C LYS A 267 1.37 14.12 11.29
N MET A 268 0.30 14.91 11.42
CA MET A 268 -1.05 14.41 11.71
C MET A 268 -1.57 13.46 10.63
N GLU A 269 -1.46 13.81 9.36
CA GLU A 269 -1.95 12.95 8.25
C GLU A 269 -1.12 11.67 8.14
N THR A 270 0.19 11.72 8.43
CA THR A 270 1.03 10.53 8.47
C THR A 270 0.62 9.59 9.62
N ARG A 271 0.31 10.12 10.82
CA ARG A 271 -0.24 9.32 11.94
C ARG A 271 -1.60 8.70 11.57
N ARG A 272 -2.47 9.45 10.89
CA ARG A 272 -3.76 8.93 10.38
C ARG A 272 -3.56 7.82 9.35
N TYR A 273 -2.57 7.98 8.48
CA TYR A 273 -2.22 6.95 7.50
C TYR A 273 -1.72 5.68 8.18
N ALA A 274 -0.80 5.79 9.13
CA ALA A 274 -0.33 4.67 9.93
C ALA A 274 -1.48 3.92 10.63
N LYS A 275 -2.46 4.65 11.21
CA LYS A 275 -3.66 4.04 11.79
C LYS A 275 -4.47 3.24 10.76
N ARG A 276 -4.64 3.77 9.54
CA ARG A 276 -5.34 3.05 8.45
C ARG A 276 -4.60 1.77 8.05
N GLN A 277 -3.27 1.81 7.95
CA GLN A 277 -2.44 0.64 7.66
C GLN A 277 -2.61 -0.46 8.72
N ILE A 278 -2.50 -0.10 10.01
CA ILE A 278 -2.70 -1.03 11.13
C ILE A 278 -4.10 -1.64 11.09
N THR A 279 -5.14 -0.82 10.88
CA THR A 279 -6.53 -1.30 10.80
C THR A 279 -6.72 -2.26 9.63
N TRP A 280 -6.03 -2.03 8.52
CA TRP A 280 -6.07 -2.93 7.37
C TRP A 280 -5.45 -4.29 7.70
N PHE A 281 -4.19 -4.30 8.10
CA PHE A 281 -3.44 -5.53 8.34
C PHE A 281 -3.95 -6.35 9.53
N LYS A 282 -4.58 -5.74 10.53
CA LYS A 282 -5.21 -6.47 11.66
C LYS A 282 -6.39 -7.37 11.26
N ARG A 283 -6.88 -7.28 10.02
CA ARG A 283 -7.93 -8.17 9.50
C ARG A 283 -7.40 -9.55 9.14
N ASP A 284 -6.11 -9.65 8.88
CA ASP A 284 -5.44 -10.91 8.56
C ASP A 284 -4.90 -11.55 9.83
N SER A 285 -5.52 -12.66 10.23
CA SER A 285 -5.15 -13.42 11.43
C SER A 285 -3.87 -14.25 11.26
N GLU A 286 -3.38 -14.42 10.03
CA GLU A 286 -2.17 -15.19 9.75
C GLU A 286 -0.89 -14.35 9.93
N ILE A 287 -1.01 -13.05 10.15
CA ILE A 287 0.14 -12.18 10.37
C ILE A 287 0.74 -12.44 11.75
N ASN A 288 2.01 -12.83 11.76
CA ASN A 288 2.84 -12.91 12.96
C ASN A 288 3.27 -11.50 13.37
N TRP A 289 2.59 -10.91 14.35
CA TRP A 289 2.84 -9.57 14.80
C TRP A 289 4.06 -9.47 15.71
N ILE A 290 4.97 -8.56 15.40
CA ILE A 290 6.13 -8.17 16.20
C ILE A 290 5.88 -6.73 16.68
N TYR A 291 5.76 -6.55 18.00
CA TYR A 291 5.62 -5.24 18.61
C TYR A 291 7.01 -4.74 18.99
N ILE A 292 7.57 -3.86 18.15
CA ILE A 292 8.98 -3.46 18.20
C ILE A 292 9.39 -2.77 19.51
N ASP A 293 8.45 -2.21 20.23
CA ASP A 293 8.63 -1.55 21.54
C ASP A 293 8.63 -2.54 22.73
N GLU A 294 8.40 -3.83 22.47
CA GLU A 294 8.54 -4.90 23.47
C GLU A 294 9.93 -5.55 23.46
N TYR A 295 10.82 -5.14 22.54
CA TYR A 295 12.17 -5.67 22.41
C TYR A 295 13.23 -4.62 22.77
N ASN A 296 14.34 -5.08 23.37
CA ASN A 296 15.42 -4.20 23.81
C ASN A 296 16.38 -3.82 22.67
N SER A 297 16.45 -4.62 21.62
CA SER A 297 17.36 -4.40 20.50
C SER A 297 16.76 -4.82 19.16
N PHE A 298 17.36 -4.35 18.08
CA PHE A 298 17.03 -4.79 16.73
C PHE A 298 17.38 -6.27 16.50
N GLU A 299 18.44 -6.75 17.12
CA GLU A 299 18.92 -8.13 17.02
C GLU A 299 17.89 -9.12 17.58
N GLU A 300 17.18 -8.77 18.63
CA GLU A 300 16.08 -9.58 19.18
C GLU A 300 14.91 -9.65 18.19
N ILE A 301 14.51 -8.51 17.61
CA ILE A 301 13.46 -8.44 16.58
C ILE A 301 13.86 -9.28 15.36
N TYR A 302 15.08 -9.13 14.88
CA TYR A 302 15.63 -9.88 13.76
C TYR A 302 15.63 -11.40 14.04
N SER A 303 16.13 -11.81 15.20
CA SER A 303 16.22 -13.22 15.60
C SER A 303 14.84 -13.86 15.68
N TYR A 304 13.85 -13.15 16.23
CA TYR A 304 12.47 -13.62 16.27
C TYR A 304 11.88 -13.74 14.86
N ALA A 305 12.01 -12.71 14.03
CA ALA A 305 11.50 -12.72 12.65
C ALA A 305 12.13 -13.84 11.81
N LYS A 306 13.44 -14.04 11.94
CA LYS A 306 14.18 -15.14 11.30
C LYS A 306 13.60 -16.50 11.70
N ALA A 307 13.40 -16.75 12.99
CA ALA A 307 12.84 -18.02 13.49
C ALA A 307 11.40 -18.26 12.98
N VAL A 308 10.59 -17.20 12.82
CA VAL A 308 9.24 -17.29 12.23
C VAL A 308 9.34 -17.73 10.76
N ILE A 309 10.26 -17.13 9.97
CA ILE A 309 10.45 -17.50 8.57
C ILE A 309 10.95 -18.93 8.43
N GLU A 310 11.97 -19.34 9.18
CA GLU A 310 12.52 -20.68 9.14
C GLU A 310 11.44 -21.75 9.41
N ARG A 311 10.63 -21.55 10.44
CA ARG A 311 9.51 -22.45 10.74
C ARG A 311 8.47 -22.47 9.61
N GLY A 312 8.08 -21.32 9.10
CA GLY A 312 7.07 -21.24 8.04
C GLY A 312 7.53 -21.84 6.71
N LEU A 313 8.83 -21.77 6.38
CA LEU A 313 9.38 -22.38 5.17
C LEU A 313 9.61 -23.91 5.30
N LEU A 314 9.74 -24.42 6.51
CA LEU A 314 9.91 -25.86 6.76
C LEU A 314 8.58 -26.63 6.75
N TYR A 315 7.49 -26.00 7.14
CA TYR A 315 6.19 -26.66 7.36
C TYR A 315 5.07 -26.16 6.42
N GLY A 316 5.36 -25.21 5.52
CA GLY A 316 4.48 -24.75 4.43
C GLY A 316 4.85 -25.44 3.13
#